data_a01d4315ad510f36feb590503f45fb82
#
_entry.id   a01d4315ad510f36feb590503f45fb82
#
_cell.length_a   1.000
_cell.length_b   1.000
_cell.length_c   1.000
_cell.angle_alpha   90.00
_cell.angle_beta   90.00
_cell.angle_gamma   90.00
#
_symmetry.space_group_name_H-M   'P 1'
#
loop_
_entity.id
_entity.type
_entity.pdbx_description
1 polymer ?
#
loop_
_entity_poly.entity_id
_entity_poly.type
_entity_poly.pdbx_seq_one_letter_code
_entity_poly.pdbx_strand_id
1 'polypeptide(L)'
;PHALREDLVRAQELTDEARLLSRHRIDTLEQLNAYRSDVESQLAGLTEQRKSLYRKLRTKAVLADPARQEHIRAEISKLSAQIKELRREVKLCGDIALRSTSIKDKIQAAREEVSGRDEKARQEPEQGRAAPPGRR
;
A
#
# COMPACT_ATOMS: atom_id res chain seq x y z
N PRO A 1 8.57 22.40 -15.97
CA PRO A 1 9.40 22.34 -14.77
C PRO A 1 9.25 21.01 -14.03
N HIS A 2 10.34 20.51 -13.53
CA HIS A 2 10.44 19.24 -12.83
C HIS A 2 9.50 19.17 -11.60
N ALA A 3 9.44 20.23 -10.81
CA ALA A 3 8.65 20.31 -9.59
C ALA A 3 7.16 20.12 -9.86
N LEU A 4 6.65 20.72 -10.93
CA LEU A 4 5.24 20.60 -11.32
C LEU A 4 4.89 19.18 -11.76
N ARG A 5 5.80 18.52 -12.47
CA ARG A 5 5.62 17.14 -12.91
C ARG A 5 5.56 16.18 -11.73
N GLU A 6 6.44 16.35 -10.77
CA GLU A 6 6.45 15.53 -9.54
C GLU A 6 5.19 15.71 -8.74
N ASP A 7 4.69 16.95 -8.61
CA ASP A 7 3.45 17.25 -7.90
C ASP A 7 2.24 16.60 -8.59
N LEU A 8 2.19 16.64 -9.92
CA LEU A 8 1.13 16.02 -10.69
C LEU A 8 1.12 14.48 -10.53
N VAL A 9 2.30 13.87 -10.58
CA VAL A 9 2.45 12.43 -10.39
C VAL A 9 1.98 12.03 -9.00
N ARG A 10 2.38 12.78 -7.97
CA ARG A 10 1.97 12.51 -6.59
C ARG A 10 0.47 12.67 -6.41
N ALA A 11 -0.12 13.71 -7.00
CA ALA A 11 -1.55 13.93 -6.96
C ALA A 11 -2.31 12.77 -7.62
N GLN A 12 -1.79 12.26 -8.74
CA GLN A 12 -2.37 11.13 -9.44
C GLN A 12 -2.30 9.85 -8.59
N GLU A 13 -1.17 9.60 -7.95
CA GLU A 13 -1.00 8.46 -7.05
C GLU A 13 -1.99 8.50 -5.89
N LEU A 14 -2.18 9.66 -5.27
CA LEU A 14 -3.14 9.84 -4.18
C LEU A 14 -4.58 9.60 -4.65
N THR A 15 -4.90 10.02 -5.86
CA THR A 15 -6.21 9.77 -6.46
C THR A 15 -6.43 8.28 -6.71
N ASP A 16 -5.43 7.59 -7.22
CA ASP A 16 -5.48 6.15 -7.48
C ASP A 16 -5.66 5.37 -6.18
N GLU A 17 -4.96 5.76 -5.11
CA GLU A 17 -5.11 5.16 -3.79
C GLU A 17 -6.52 5.33 -3.24
N ALA A 18 -7.05 6.54 -3.33
CA ALA A 18 -8.42 6.83 -2.87
C ALA A 18 -9.46 6.00 -3.63
N ARG A 19 -9.27 5.85 -4.93
CA ARG A 19 -10.15 5.01 -5.77
C ARG A 19 -10.10 3.54 -5.37
N LEU A 20 -8.90 3.03 -5.12
CA LEU A 20 -8.73 1.64 -4.68
C LEU A 20 -9.46 1.39 -3.37
N LEU A 21 -9.26 2.26 -2.38
CA LEU A 21 -9.90 2.14 -1.07
C LEU A 21 -11.42 2.20 -1.18
N SER A 22 -11.94 3.14 -1.97
CA SER A 22 -13.36 3.31 -2.17
C SER A 22 -13.98 2.13 -2.91
N ARG A 23 -13.34 1.69 -4.00
CA ARG A 23 -13.84 0.59 -4.83
C ARG A 23 -13.99 -0.70 -4.04
N HIS A 24 -13.04 -1.00 -3.17
CA HIS A 24 -13.00 -2.24 -2.40
C HIS A 24 -13.50 -2.08 -0.97
N ARG A 25 -14.04 -0.91 -0.64
CA ARG A 25 -14.60 -0.60 0.68
C ARG A 25 -13.63 -0.91 1.81
N ILE A 26 -12.40 -0.44 1.65
CA ILE A 26 -11.33 -0.65 2.62
C ILE A 26 -11.30 0.55 3.57
N ASP A 27 -11.62 0.31 4.84
CA ASP A 27 -11.68 1.36 5.87
C ASP A 27 -10.57 1.20 6.91
N THR A 28 -9.98 0.02 7.05
CA THR A 28 -8.98 -0.27 8.07
C THR A 28 -7.72 -0.84 7.45
N LEU A 29 -6.60 -0.74 8.18
CA LEU A 29 -5.34 -1.33 7.78
C LEU A 29 -5.43 -2.86 7.66
N GLU A 30 -6.20 -3.49 8.55
CA GLU A 30 -6.45 -4.94 8.49
C GLU A 30 -7.13 -5.34 7.18
N GLN A 31 -8.15 -4.58 6.78
CA GLN A 31 -8.85 -4.81 5.51
C GLN A 31 -7.92 -4.60 4.32
N LEU A 32 -7.05 -3.58 4.39
CA LEU A 32 -6.08 -3.32 3.35
C LEU A 32 -5.09 -4.48 3.19
N ASN A 33 -4.58 -4.97 4.30
CA ASN A 33 -3.64 -6.10 4.30
C ASN A 33 -4.30 -7.39 3.79
N ALA A 34 -5.56 -7.63 4.16
CA ALA A 34 -6.32 -8.77 3.66
C ALA A 34 -6.52 -8.68 2.15
N TYR A 35 -6.91 -7.52 1.65
CA TYR A 35 -7.07 -7.28 0.21
C TYR A 35 -5.76 -7.49 -0.54
N ARG A 36 -4.67 -6.93 -0.02
CA ARG A 36 -3.33 -7.09 -0.59
C ARG A 36 -2.92 -8.56 -0.68
N SER A 37 -3.16 -9.31 0.38
CA SER A 37 -2.86 -10.74 0.44
C SER A 37 -3.64 -11.52 -0.63
N ASP A 38 -4.92 -11.20 -0.81
CA ASP A 38 -5.76 -11.82 -1.84
C ASP A 38 -5.23 -11.52 -3.24
N VAL A 39 -4.84 -10.28 -3.48
CA VAL A 39 -4.29 -9.87 -4.79
C VAL A 39 -2.95 -10.58 -5.04
N GLU A 40 -2.10 -10.70 -4.02
CA GLU A 40 -0.82 -11.42 -4.14
C GLU A 40 -1.04 -12.90 -4.48
N SER A 41 -2.06 -13.53 -3.90
CA SER A 41 -2.44 -14.91 -4.22
C SER A 41 -2.92 -15.03 -5.67
N GLN A 42 -3.74 -14.10 -6.13
CA GLN A 42 -4.18 -14.06 -7.53
C GLN A 42 -3.00 -13.87 -8.47
N LEU A 43 -2.06 -13.00 -8.11
CA LEU A 43 -0.84 -12.77 -8.89
C LEU A 43 -0.03 -14.05 -9.04
N ALA A 44 0.15 -14.80 -7.96
CA ALA A 44 0.88 -16.07 -7.99
C ALA A 44 0.22 -17.04 -8.95
N GLY A 45 -1.11 -17.17 -8.90
CA GLY A 45 -1.88 -18.02 -9.80
C GLY A 45 -1.75 -17.62 -11.26
N LEU A 46 -1.91 -16.34 -11.55
CA LEU A 46 -1.80 -15.82 -12.93
C LEU A 46 -0.38 -15.98 -13.48
N THR A 47 0.62 -15.77 -12.66
CA THR A 47 2.02 -15.94 -13.04
C THR A 47 2.30 -17.41 -13.40
N GLU A 48 1.78 -18.35 -12.63
CA GLU A 48 1.91 -19.78 -12.91
C GLU A 48 1.18 -20.16 -14.21
N GLN A 49 -0.02 -19.65 -14.41
CA GLN A 49 -0.75 -19.87 -15.67
C GLN A 49 0.05 -19.36 -16.87
N ARG A 50 0.63 -18.17 -16.76
CA ARG A 50 1.46 -17.59 -17.83
C ARG A 50 2.68 -18.44 -18.11
N LYS A 51 3.37 -18.92 -17.07
CA LYS A 51 4.51 -19.84 -17.22
C LYS A 51 4.10 -21.10 -17.97
N SER A 52 2.94 -21.66 -17.63
CA SER A 52 2.43 -22.86 -18.28
C SER A 52 2.18 -22.61 -19.78
N LEU A 53 1.63 -21.46 -20.13
CA LEU A 53 1.40 -21.09 -21.53
C LEU A 53 2.71 -20.90 -22.28
N TYR A 54 3.73 -20.31 -21.67
CA TYR A 54 5.06 -20.20 -22.29
C TYR A 54 5.68 -21.58 -22.54
N ARG A 55 5.50 -22.53 -21.63
CA ARG A 55 5.97 -23.90 -21.83
C ARG A 55 5.25 -24.57 -23.02
N LYS A 56 3.93 -24.36 -23.11
CA LYS A 56 3.13 -24.89 -24.25
C LYS A 56 3.62 -24.35 -25.58
N LEU A 57 4.00 -23.09 -25.65
CA LEU A 57 4.53 -22.48 -26.87
C LEU A 57 5.79 -23.16 -27.38
N ARG A 58 6.56 -23.82 -26.51
CA ARG A 58 7.81 -24.49 -26.85
C ARG A 58 7.60 -25.94 -27.30
N THR A 59 6.37 -26.46 -27.18
CA THR A 59 6.09 -27.86 -27.57
C THR A 59 6.03 -27.98 -29.09
N LYS A 60 6.42 -29.15 -29.59
CA LYS A 60 6.41 -29.46 -31.02
C LYS A 60 5.01 -29.33 -31.62
N ALA A 61 4.00 -29.81 -30.90
CA ALA A 61 2.61 -29.78 -31.37
C ALA A 61 2.13 -28.34 -31.60
N VAL A 62 2.45 -27.42 -30.70
CA VAL A 62 2.07 -26.00 -30.82
C VAL A 62 2.92 -25.31 -31.90
N LEU A 63 4.22 -25.63 -31.98
CA LEU A 63 5.11 -25.06 -32.99
C LEU A 63 4.66 -25.46 -34.42
N ALA A 64 4.02 -26.60 -34.56
CA ALA A 64 3.49 -27.05 -35.82
C ALA A 64 2.11 -26.46 -36.19
N ASP A 65 1.48 -25.71 -35.26
CA ASP A 65 0.14 -25.16 -35.43
C ASP A 65 0.14 -23.64 -35.23
N PRO A 66 0.31 -22.84 -36.29
CA PRO A 66 0.37 -21.38 -36.17
C PRO A 66 -0.85 -20.74 -35.51
N ALA A 67 -2.06 -21.26 -35.79
CA ALA A 67 -3.28 -20.73 -35.21
C ALA A 67 -3.32 -20.94 -33.71
N ARG A 68 -2.86 -22.08 -33.24
CA ARG A 68 -2.76 -22.38 -31.82
C ARG A 68 -1.70 -21.52 -31.12
N GLN A 69 -0.55 -21.29 -31.77
CA GLN A 69 0.49 -20.38 -31.28
C GLN A 69 -0.08 -18.99 -31.07
N GLU A 70 -0.81 -18.47 -32.04
CA GLU A 70 -1.39 -17.14 -31.96
C GLU A 70 -2.40 -17.03 -30.82
N HIS A 71 -3.25 -18.06 -30.67
CA HIS A 71 -4.22 -18.12 -29.58
C HIS A 71 -3.53 -18.08 -28.21
N ILE A 72 -2.48 -18.89 -28.04
CA ILE A 72 -1.71 -18.92 -26.79
C ILE A 72 -1.03 -17.58 -26.52
N ARG A 73 -0.45 -16.96 -27.55
CA ARG A 73 0.17 -15.64 -27.40
C ARG A 73 -0.84 -14.58 -26.99
N ALA A 74 -2.05 -14.64 -27.53
CA ALA A 74 -3.13 -13.74 -27.14
C ALA A 74 -3.51 -13.93 -25.66
N GLU A 75 -3.59 -15.17 -25.19
CA GLU A 75 -3.85 -15.47 -23.79
C GLU A 75 -2.73 -14.95 -22.89
N ILE A 76 -1.47 -15.16 -23.29
CA ILE A 76 -0.30 -14.64 -22.54
C ILE A 76 -0.36 -13.12 -22.44
N SER A 77 -0.71 -12.45 -23.52
CA SER A 77 -0.83 -10.99 -23.54
C SER A 77 -1.92 -10.51 -22.58
N LYS A 78 -3.06 -11.19 -22.57
CA LYS A 78 -4.17 -10.89 -21.66
C LYS A 78 -3.76 -11.09 -20.20
N LEU A 79 -3.11 -12.21 -19.89
CA LEU A 79 -2.60 -12.49 -18.54
C LEU A 79 -1.55 -11.47 -18.10
N SER A 80 -0.66 -11.07 -19.02
CA SER A 80 0.37 -10.08 -18.74
C SER A 80 -0.23 -8.73 -18.39
N ALA A 81 -1.30 -8.33 -19.05
CA ALA A 81 -2.00 -7.08 -18.72
C ALA A 81 -2.66 -7.15 -17.34
N GLN A 82 -3.29 -8.28 -17.01
CA GLN A 82 -3.87 -8.50 -15.68
C GLN A 82 -2.81 -8.50 -14.59
N ILE A 83 -1.69 -9.17 -14.82
CA ILE A 83 -0.56 -9.22 -13.87
C ILE A 83 -0.02 -7.82 -13.62
N LYS A 84 0.15 -7.03 -14.66
CA LYS A 84 0.63 -5.64 -14.54
C LYS A 84 -0.30 -4.81 -13.67
N GLU A 85 -1.61 -4.92 -13.89
CA GLU A 85 -2.61 -4.18 -13.11
C GLU A 85 -2.61 -4.61 -11.64
N LEU A 86 -2.57 -5.92 -11.37
CA LEU A 86 -2.54 -6.41 -10.00
C LEU A 86 -1.25 -6.04 -9.27
N ARG A 87 -0.11 -6.04 -9.96
CA ARG A 87 1.16 -5.56 -9.38
C ARG A 87 1.06 -4.09 -9.00
N ARG A 88 0.40 -3.29 -9.82
CA ARG A 88 0.15 -1.88 -9.53
C ARG A 88 -0.68 -1.73 -8.26
N GLU A 89 -1.74 -2.54 -8.11
CA GLU A 89 -2.57 -2.52 -6.92
C GLU A 89 -1.80 -2.93 -5.66
N VAL A 90 -0.96 -3.95 -5.74
CA VAL A 90 -0.11 -4.36 -4.61
C VAL A 90 0.81 -3.22 -4.19
N LYS A 91 1.40 -2.53 -5.15
CA LYS A 91 2.25 -1.37 -4.87
C LYS A 91 1.47 -0.26 -4.17
N LEU A 92 0.27 0.05 -4.67
CA LEU A 92 -0.60 1.05 -4.05
C LEU A 92 -0.94 0.68 -2.60
N CYS A 93 -1.29 -0.58 -2.36
CA CYS A 93 -1.55 -1.07 -1.01
C CYS A 93 -0.35 -0.90 -0.09
N GLY A 94 0.85 -1.20 -0.61
CA GLY A 94 2.09 -1.01 0.13
C GLY A 94 2.35 0.44 0.49
N ASP A 95 2.13 1.35 -0.45
CA ASP A 95 2.31 2.79 -0.25
C ASP A 95 1.31 3.35 0.78
N ILE A 96 0.05 2.92 0.71
CA ILE A 96 -0.98 3.30 1.67
C ILE A 96 -0.61 2.80 3.07
N ALA A 97 -0.22 1.53 3.19
CA ALA A 97 0.15 0.92 4.46
C ALA A 97 1.34 1.65 5.11
N LEU A 98 2.35 1.95 4.31
CA LEU A 98 3.54 2.66 4.79
C LEU A 98 3.18 4.05 5.31
N ARG A 99 2.33 4.77 4.61
CA ARG A 99 1.88 6.11 5.02
C ARG A 99 1.03 6.06 6.27
N SER A 100 0.15 5.08 6.37
CA SER A 100 -0.69 4.86 7.55
C SER A 100 0.15 4.59 8.79
N THR A 101 1.18 3.76 8.69
CA THR A 101 2.12 3.47 9.76
C THR A 101 2.89 4.72 10.17
N SER A 102 3.38 5.49 9.20
CA SER A 102 4.08 6.75 9.46
C SER A 102 3.22 7.76 10.20
N ILE A 103 1.95 7.89 9.84
CA ILE A 103 1.01 8.78 10.52
C ILE A 103 0.76 8.31 11.95
N LYS A 104 0.58 7.02 12.17
CA LYS A 104 0.43 6.45 13.52
C LYS A 104 1.64 6.74 14.39
N ASP A 105 2.84 6.55 13.85
CA ASP A 105 4.07 6.81 14.59
C ASP A 105 4.19 8.28 14.98
N LYS A 106 3.83 9.19 14.09
CA LYS A 106 3.83 10.63 14.37
C LYS A 106 2.83 11.01 15.45
N ILE A 107 1.63 10.43 15.41
CA ILE A 107 0.60 10.66 16.41
C ILE A 107 1.06 10.16 17.77
N GLN A 108 1.65 8.97 17.82
CA GLN A 108 2.16 8.37 19.04
C GLN A 108 3.27 9.23 19.65
N ALA A 109 4.21 9.68 18.83
CA ALA A 109 5.29 10.56 19.28
C ALA A 109 4.76 11.88 19.84
N ALA A 110 3.74 12.46 19.17
CA ALA A 110 3.09 13.67 19.65
C ALA A 110 2.37 13.47 20.98
N ARG A 111 1.69 12.33 21.16
CA ARG A 111 1.03 11.98 22.42
C ARG A 111 2.02 11.80 23.55
N GLU A 112 3.14 11.15 23.30
CA GLU A 112 4.20 10.97 24.28
C GLU A 112 4.82 12.31 24.69
N GLU A 113 5.03 13.21 23.73
CA GLU A 113 5.54 14.54 23.99
C GLU A 113 4.57 15.35 24.85
N VAL A 114 3.28 15.34 24.53
CA VAL A 114 2.24 16.02 25.32
C VAL A 114 2.17 15.43 26.72
N SER A 115 2.21 14.11 26.85
CA SER A 115 2.20 13.44 28.16
C SER A 115 3.40 13.85 29.01
N GLY A 116 4.58 13.93 28.40
CA GLY A 116 5.78 14.41 29.09
C GLY A 116 5.68 15.85 29.56
N ARG A 117 5.10 16.72 28.73
CA ARG A 117 4.86 18.13 29.09
C ARG A 117 3.87 18.25 30.25
N ASP A 118 2.82 17.47 30.25
CA ASP A 118 1.81 17.46 31.28
C ASP A 118 2.41 17.00 32.61
N GLU A 119 3.28 16.01 32.63
CA GLU A 119 3.98 15.57 33.81
C GLU A 119 4.87 16.65 34.38
N LYS A 120 5.62 17.37 33.53
CA LYS A 120 6.45 18.50 33.97
C LYS A 120 5.59 19.63 34.56
N ALA A 121 4.48 19.94 33.91
CA ALA A 121 3.56 20.97 34.37
C ALA A 121 2.96 20.62 35.72
N ARG A 122 2.69 19.37 36.02
CA ARG A 122 2.19 18.90 37.30
C ARG A 122 3.24 19.03 38.40
N GLN A 123 4.47 18.72 38.09
CA GLN A 123 5.55 18.79 39.08
C GLN A 123 5.89 20.22 39.44
N GLU A 124 5.96 21.13 38.49
CA GLU A 124 6.29 22.53 38.73
C GLU A 124 5.26 23.26 39.61
N PRO A 125 3.96 23.17 39.39
CA PRO A 125 2.99 23.82 40.28
C PRO A 125 3.02 23.32 41.71
N GLU A 126 3.25 22.03 41.92
CA GLU A 126 3.34 21.47 43.24
C GLU A 126 4.54 22.00 44.01
N GLN A 127 5.70 22.12 43.38
CA GLN A 127 6.87 22.70 43.96
C GLN A 127 6.68 24.19 44.24
N GLY A 128 5.99 24.89 43.36
CA GLY A 128 5.66 26.29 43.57
C GLY A 128 4.67 26.50 44.69
N ARG A 129 3.77 25.59 44.94
CA ARG A 129 2.81 25.62 46.02
C ARG A 129 3.46 25.35 47.37
N ALA A 130 4.50 24.57 47.36
CA ALA A 130 5.25 24.29 48.58
C ALA A 130 5.98 25.53 49.14
N ALA A 131 6.27 26.50 48.27
CA ALA A 131 6.99 27.69 48.64
C ALA A 131 6.18 28.70 49.48
N PRO A 132 4.88 28.94 49.16
CA PRO A 132 4.15 30.00 49.84
C PRO A 132 3.60 29.70 51.23
N PRO A 133 3.96 28.68 51.95
CA PRO A 133 3.41 28.48 53.29
C PRO A 133 3.67 29.64 54.25
N GLY A 134 4.62 30.44 53.95
CA GLY A 134 4.92 31.63 54.77
C GLY A 134 3.87 32.72 54.69
N ARG A 135 2.90 32.52 53.85
CA ARG A 135 1.85 33.49 53.67
C ARG A 135 0.77 33.29 54.72
N ARG A 136 0.85 34.00 55.69
CA ARG A 136 -0.10 33.86 56.77
C ARG A 136 -0.54 35.15 57.29
#